data_34b76b9bd51d733dfad718ca5a4d80a2
#
_entry.id   34b76b9bd51d733dfad718ca5a4d80a2
#
_cell.length_a   1.000
_cell.length_b   1.000
_cell.length_c   1.000
_cell.angle_alpha   90.00
_cell.angle_beta   90.00
_cell.angle_gamma   90.00
#
_symmetry.space_group_name_H-M   'P 1'
#
loop_
_entity.id
_entity.type
_entity.pdbx_description
1 polymer ?
#
loop_
_entity_poly.entity_id
_entity_poly.type
_entity_poly.pdbx_seq_one_letter_code
_entity_poly.pdbx_strand_id
1 'polypeptide(L)'
;MRRILDWVLSIPFAAAFIGTLLIYDVVLRVASLFGLHAVERVALSMQRKLLATYRITGATLQADLSPDIRENESYIIVSNHQSMLDIPLFAWAFPTNNGKYITKKQLAEWIPGISANLKLGRHPLIDRDDRGSAVAVITELGERVARGEVSAVIFPEGTRARLGEMKPFKPAGLKTLLKLAPETKIVPCCLENSWRLMLHNAMPVPFGVQLRFWSGSPLERIPGETPDATIARVESIIRAHLDGWRDKAAHATATGN
;
A
#
# COMPACT_ATOMS: atom_id res chain seq x y z
N MET A 1 3.41 5.50 -32.49
CA MET A 1 2.05 5.74 -32.01
C MET A 1 1.90 5.55 -30.49
N ARG A 2 2.27 4.43 -29.84
CA ARG A 2 2.13 4.24 -28.38
C ARG A 2 2.80 5.36 -27.55
N ARG A 3 4.05 5.74 -27.82
CA ARG A 3 4.75 6.82 -27.10
C ARG A 3 4.05 8.18 -27.13
N ILE A 4 3.39 8.52 -28.23
CA ILE A 4 2.62 9.78 -28.34
C ILE A 4 1.39 9.70 -27.43
N LEU A 5 0.68 8.58 -27.44
CA LEU A 5 -0.48 8.35 -26.58
C LEU A 5 -0.09 8.41 -25.09
N ASP A 6 1.04 7.79 -24.72
CA ASP A 6 1.56 7.84 -23.35
C ASP A 6 1.75 9.29 -22.88
N TRP A 7 2.35 10.18 -23.71
CA TRP A 7 2.53 11.59 -23.38
C TRP A 7 1.20 12.37 -23.33
N VAL A 8 0.33 12.17 -24.32
CA VAL A 8 -0.97 12.86 -24.42
C VAL A 8 -1.83 12.58 -23.21
N LEU A 9 -1.84 11.34 -22.70
CA LEU A 9 -2.63 10.95 -21.54
C LEU A 9 -1.94 11.23 -20.21
N SER A 10 -0.61 11.29 -20.19
CA SER A 10 0.14 11.60 -18.97
C SER A 10 -0.08 13.03 -18.48
N ILE A 11 -0.29 13.98 -19.40
CA ILE A 11 -0.52 15.39 -19.02
C ILE A 11 -1.83 15.54 -18.23
N PRO A 12 -3.01 15.13 -18.76
CA PRO A 12 -4.25 15.21 -18.00
C PRO A 12 -4.25 14.32 -16.74
N PHE A 13 -3.56 13.17 -16.78
CA PHE A 13 -3.35 12.37 -15.57
C PHE A 13 -2.60 13.15 -14.50
N ALA A 14 -1.45 13.73 -14.83
CA ALA A 14 -0.65 14.50 -13.89
C ALA A 14 -1.44 15.72 -13.34
N ALA A 15 -2.16 16.43 -14.20
CA ALA A 15 -3.01 17.54 -13.79
C ALA A 15 -4.12 17.10 -12.81
N ALA A 16 -4.81 15.99 -13.11
CA ALA A 16 -5.85 15.45 -12.24
C ALA A 16 -5.28 14.91 -10.92
N PHE A 17 -4.14 14.22 -10.97
CA PHE A 17 -3.47 13.66 -9.80
C PHE A 17 -2.97 14.77 -8.86
N ILE A 18 -2.23 15.74 -9.39
CA ILE A 18 -1.69 16.87 -8.62
C ILE A 18 -2.85 17.76 -8.14
N GLY A 19 -3.83 18.06 -8.99
CA GLY A 19 -5.03 18.82 -8.61
C GLY A 19 -5.78 18.16 -7.46
N THR A 20 -5.92 16.82 -7.49
CA THR A 20 -6.51 16.07 -6.37
C THR A 20 -5.69 16.28 -5.10
N LEU A 21 -4.38 16.15 -5.15
CA LEU A 21 -3.52 16.35 -3.97
C LEU A 21 -3.64 17.77 -3.40
N LEU A 22 -3.64 18.79 -4.25
CA LEU A 22 -3.74 20.20 -3.83
C LEU A 22 -5.10 20.49 -3.17
N ILE A 23 -6.20 20.05 -3.78
CA ILE A 23 -7.56 20.22 -3.23
C ILE A 23 -7.64 19.52 -1.87
N TYR A 24 -7.21 18.27 -1.80
CA TYR A 24 -7.31 17.51 -0.57
C TYR A 24 -6.32 17.93 0.52
N ASP A 25 -5.23 18.64 0.19
CA ASP A 25 -4.38 19.27 1.22
C ASP A 25 -5.19 20.28 2.06
N VAL A 26 -5.97 21.12 1.38
CA VAL A 26 -6.86 22.09 2.04
C VAL A 26 -7.98 21.38 2.80
N VAL A 27 -8.66 20.43 2.15
CA VAL A 27 -9.80 19.71 2.76
C VAL A 27 -9.38 18.92 3.99
N LEU A 28 -8.19 18.29 3.98
CA LEU A 28 -7.63 17.57 5.15
C LEU A 28 -7.35 18.52 6.32
N ARG A 29 -6.80 19.71 6.04
CA ARG A 29 -6.55 20.72 7.08
C ARG A 29 -7.87 21.22 7.68
N VAL A 30 -8.87 21.48 6.87
CA VAL A 30 -10.22 21.84 7.36
C VAL A 30 -10.83 20.68 8.15
N ALA A 31 -10.75 19.45 7.64
CA ALA A 31 -11.25 18.26 8.34
C ALA A 31 -10.59 18.05 9.71
N SER A 32 -9.31 18.44 9.87
CA SER A 32 -8.61 18.31 11.15
C SER A 32 -9.23 19.12 12.30
N LEU A 33 -9.98 20.18 11.99
CA LEU A 33 -10.76 20.96 12.96
C LEU A 33 -11.94 20.17 13.55
N PHE A 34 -12.37 19.11 12.86
CA PHE A 34 -13.50 18.24 13.24
C PHE A 34 -13.03 16.88 13.81
N GLY A 35 -11.72 16.73 14.04
CA GLY A 35 -11.13 15.57 14.67
C GLY A 35 -10.66 14.48 13.71
N LEU A 36 -10.03 13.42 14.28
CA LEU A 36 -9.33 12.38 13.53
C LEU A 36 -10.24 11.62 12.56
N HIS A 37 -11.44 11.26 12.97
CA HIS A 37 -12.39 10.54 12.10
C HIS A 37 -12.78 11.34 10.84
N ALA A 38 -12.87 12.67 10.94
CA ALA A 38 -13.11 13.51 9.77
C ALA A 38 -11.92 13.47 8.81
N VAL A 39 -10.69 13.52 9.35
CA VAL A 39 -9.45 13.38 8.55
C VAL A 39 -9.40 12.03 7.85
N GLU A 40 -9.68 10.94 8.54
CA GLU A 40 -9.64 9.57 8.00
C GLU A 40 -10.65 9.38 6.86
N ARG A 41 -11.88 9.89 7.00
CA ARG A 41 -12.88 9.87 5.92
C ARG A 41 -12.46 10.66 4.69
N VAL A 42 -11.90 11.85 4.91
CA VAL A 42 -11.38 12.70 3.82
C VAL A 42 -10.17 12.04 3.16
N ALA A 43 -9.26 11.45 3.94
CA ALA A 43 -8.12 10.71 3.42
C ALA A 43 -8.54 9.52 2.55
N LEU A 44 -9.52 8.74 2.99
CA LEU A 44 -10.08 7.65 2.19
C LEU A 44 -10.68 8.16 0.87
N SER A 45 -11.42 9.27 0.91
CA SER A 45 -11.96 9.91 -0.28
C SER A 45 -10.84 10.35 -1.24
N MET A 46 -9.78 10.97 -0.72
CA MET A 46 -8.59 11.35 -1.48
C MET A 46 -7.98 10.14 -2.20
N GLN A 47 -7.73 9.05 -1.46
CA GLN A 47 -7.12 7.85 -2.04
C GLN A 47 -7.99 7.24 -3.16
N ARG A 48 -9.31 7.21 -2.98
CA ARG A 48 -10.24 6.76 -4.02
C ARG A 48 -10.20 7.66 -5.26
N LYS A 49 -10.10 8.98 -5.09
CA LYS A 49 -9.97 9.92 -6.21
C LYS A 49 -8.63 9.77 -6.91
N LEU A 50 -7.53 9.61 -6.18
CA LEU A 50 -6.21 9.32 -6.76
C LEU A 50 -6.24 8.03 -7.57
N LEU A 51 -6.83 6.95 -7.06
CA LEU A 51 -6.98 5.70 -7.80
C LEU A 51 -7.81 5.88 -9.09
N ALA A 52 -8.87 6.70 -9.02
CA ALA A 52 -9.70 6.98 -10.19
C ALA A 52 -8.93 7.70 -11.31
N THR A 53 -7.91 8.52 -10.97
CA THR A 53 -7.08 9.19 -11.99
C THR A 53 -6.29 8.22 -12.86
N TYR A 54 -5.96 7.01 -12.36
CA TYR A 54 -5.20 6.02 -13.15
C TYR A 54 -5.94 5.61 -14.42
N ARG A 55 -7.28 5.68 -14.42
CA ARG A 55 -8.10 5.40 -15.60
C ARG A 55 -7.82 6.34 -16.77
N ILE A 56 -7.33 7.56 -16.51
CA ILE A 56 -6.96 8.53 -17.55
C ILE A 56 -5.84 7.96 -18.43
N THR A 57 -4.93 7.18 -17.87
CA THR A 57 -3.87 6.50 -18.60
C THR A 57 -4.33 5.16 -19.22
N GLY A 58 -5.63 4.86 -19.19
CA GLY A 58 -6.15 3.56 -19.63
C GLY A 58 -5.82 2.41 -18.68
N ALA A 59 -5.30 2.70 -17.49
CA ALA A 59 -4.99 1.65 -16.52
C ALA A 59 -6.27 0.98 -15.99
N THR A 60 -6.21 -0.34 -15.88
CA THR A 60 -7.29 -1.18 -15.35
C THR A 60 -6.84 -1.86 -14.06
N LEU A 61 -7.79 -2.23 -13.20
CA LEU A 61 -7.52 -2.97 -11.99
C LEU A 61 -8.25 -4.32 -12.02
N GLN A 62 -7.49 -5.39 -11.93
CA GLN A 62 -7.99 -6.73 -11.64
C GLN A 62 -7.72 -7.01 -10.17
N ALA A 63 -8.78 -7.20 -9.40
CA ALA A 63 -8.65 -7.45 -7.97
C ALA A 63 -9.37 -8.74 -7.59
N ASP A 64 -8.73 -9.49 -6.69
CA ASP A 64 -9.27 -10.68 -6.07
C ASP A 64 -9.08 -10.53 -4.55
N LEU A 65 -10.17 -10.21 -3.87
CA LEU A 65 -10.19 -9.94 -2.44
C LEU A 65 -10.83 -11.10 -1.69
N SER A 66 -10.17 -11.56 -0.64
CA SER A 66 -10.75 -12.60 0.21
C SER A 66 -12.07 -12.14 0.85
N PRO A 67 -13.12 -12.94 0.78
CA PRO A 67 -14.40 -12.66 1.44
C PRO A 67 -14.32 -12.76 2.97
N ASP A 68 -13.22 -13.31 3.51
CA ASP A 68 -13.04 -13.49 4.95
C ASP A 68 -12.55 -12.22 5.65
N ILE A 69 -12.23 -11.17 4.89
CA ILE A 69 -11.85 -9.87 5.44
C ILE A 69 -13.09 -9.17 5.96
N ARG A 70 -13.12 -8.95 7.27
CA ARG A 70 -14.26 -8.32 7.94
C ARG A 70 -14.08 -6.80 8.00
N GLU A 71 -15.19 -6.10 7.86
CA GLU A 71 -15.23 -4.65 8.05
C GLU A 71 -14.91 -4.28 9.50
N ASN A 72 -14.20 -3.16 9.68
CA ASN A 72 -13.84 -2.60 10.99
C ASN A 72 -12.99 -3.52 11.89
N GLU A 73 -12.47 -4.63 11.36
CA GLU A 73 -11.51 -5.48 12.06
C GLU A 73 -10.07 -4.95 11.82
N SER A 74 -9.25 -5.03 12.86
CA SER A 74 -7.84 -4.64 12.79
C SER A 74 -6.99 -5.79 12.27
N TYR A 75 -6.06 -5.48 11.35
CA TYR A 75 -5.17 -6.47 10.73
C TYR A 75 -3.72 -5.99 10.68
N ILE A 76 -2.80 -6.93 10.59
CA ILE A 76 -1.44 -6.69 10.09
C ILE A 76 -1.46 -7.04 8.60
N ILE A 77 -1.56 -6.04 7.73
CA ILE A 77 -1.62 -6.20 6.27
C ILE A 77 -0.20 -6.18 5.75
N VAL A 78 0.25 -7.28 5.15
CA VAL A 78 1.61 -7.48 4.66
C VAL A 78 1.60 -7.62 3.15
N SER A 79 2.42 -6.85 2.45
CA SER A 79 2.48 -6.90 0.99
C SER A 79 3.87 -6.65 0.43
N ASN A 80 4.11 -7.07 -0.82
CA ASN A 80 5.18 -6.55 -1.65
C ASN A 80 4.94 -5.07 -1.99
N HIS A 81 5.97 -4.34 -2.39
CA HIS A 81 5.91 -2.91 -2.67
C HIS A 81 6.59 -2.56 -3.99
N GLN A 82 5.84 -2.08 -4.95
CA GLN A 82 6.34 -1.78 -6.29
C GLN A 82 6.40 -0.27 -6.58
N SER A 83 5.45 0.51 -6.06
CA SER A 83 5.28 1.91 -6.43
C SER A 83 4.76 2.76 -5.26
N MET A 84 4.99 4.07 -5.30
CA MET A 84 4.27 5.00 -4.40
C MET A 84 2.76 5.03 -4.70
N LEU A 85 2.36 4.56 -5.87
CA LEU A 85 0.98 4.47 -6.30
C LEU A 85 0.26 3.20 -5.77
N ASP A 86 0.92 2.40 -4.92
CA ASP A 86 0.32 1.23 -4.26
C ASP A 86 -0.69 1.64 -3.18
N ILE A 87 -0.46 2.76 -2.50
CA ILE A 87 -1.24 3.19 -1.33
C ILE A 87 -2.74 3.36 -1.63
N PRO A 88 -3.15 4.01 -2.74
CA PRO A 88 -4.57 4.10 -3.10
C PRO A 88 -5.27 2.75 -3.29
N LEU A 89 -4.54 1.70 -3.70
CA LEU A 89 -5.09 0.35 -3.85
C LEU A 89 -5.45 -0.26 -2.49
N PHE A 90 -4.60 -0.09 -1.47
CA PHE A 90 -4.90 -0.56 -0.11
C PHE A 90 -6.07 0.20 0.51
N ALA A 91 -6.14 1.51 0.36
CA ALA A 91 -7.27 2.30 0.87
C ALA A 91 -8.59 1.92 0.18
N TRP A 92 -8.53 1.49 -1.09
CA TRP A 92 -9.67 0.97 -1.81
C TRP A 92 -10.05 -0.45 -1.35
N ALA A 93 -9.06 -1.33 -1.13
CA ALA A 93 -9.30 -2.73 -0.75
C ALA A 93 -9.74 -2.89 0.71
N PHE A 94 -9.28 -1.99 1.60
CA PHE A 94 -9.54 -2.04 3.04
C PHE A 94 -10.18 -0.72 3.55
N PRO A 95 -11.36 -0.33 3.03
CA PRO A 95 -11.91 1.01 3.26
C PRO A 95 -12.36 1.28 4.69
N THR A 96 -12.69 0.23 5.46
CA THR A 96 -13.20 0.31 6.83
C THR A 96 -12.20 -0.13 7.89
N ASN A 97 -11.04 -0.66 7.47
CA ASN A 97 -10.06 -1.26 8.38
C ASN A 97 -8.99 -0.28 8.89
N ASN A 98 -9.15 1.00 8.63
CA ASN A 98 -8.30 2.11 9.13
C ASN A 98 -6.79 1.85 8.98
N GLY A 99 -6.34 1.53 7.76
CA GLY A 99 -4.95 1.19 7.47
C GLY A 99 -3.97 2.35 7.71
N LYS A 100 -2.97 2.14 8.56
CA LYS A 100 -1.85 3.07 8.79
C LYS A 100 -0.58 2.54 8.12
N TYR A 101 0.05 3.37 7.30
CA TYR A 101 1.20 3.02 6.49
C TYR A 101 2.50 3.45 7.17
N ILE A 102 3.43 2.51 7.36
CA ILE A 102 4.77 2.82 7.87
C ILE A 102 5.54 3.56 6.78
N THR A 103 5.80 4.84 6.98
CA THR A 103 6.27 5.75 5.94
C THR A 103 7.53 6.49 6.38
N LYS A 104 8.39 6.86 5.42
CA LYS A 104 9.55 7.72 5.68
C LYS A 104 9.10 9.11 6.12
N LYS A 105 9.72 9.66 7.17
CA LYS A 105 9.45 11.00 7.72
C LYS A 105 9.53 12.10 6.65
N GLN A 106 10.49 12.04 5.73
CA GLN A 106 10.66 13.02 4.67
C GLN A 106 9.43 13.16 3.74
N LEU A 107 8.61 12.10 3.58
CA LEU A 107 7.39 12.20 2.77
C LEU A 107 6.27 13.01 3.44
N ALA A 108 6.39 13.28 4.73
CA ALA A 108 5.45 14.10 5.48
C ALA A 108 5.79 15.60 5.43
N GLU A 109 6.79 16.06 4.68
CA GLU A 109 7.27 17.44 4.77
C GLU A 109 6.80 18.35 3.64
N TRP A 110 6.86 17.90 2.37
CA TRP A 110 6.77 18.82 1.23
C TRP A 110 5.76 18.46 0.14
N ILE A 111 5.02 17.37 0.29
CA ILE A 111 4.10 16.91 -0.75
C ILE A 111 2.67 17.27 -0.34
N PRO A 112 2.02 18.26 -0.99
CA PRO A 112 0.62 18.61 -0.69
C PRO A 112 -0.31 17.38 -0.67
N GLY A 113 -1.30 17.37 0.19
CA GLY A 113 -2.23 16.25 0.38
C GLY A 113 -1.58 15.04 1.06
N ILE A 114 -0.43 14.56 0.57
CA ILE A 114 0.27 13.42 1.18
C ILE A 114 0.81 13.81 2.56
N SER A 115 1.54 14.92 2.67
CA SER A 115 2.10 15.38 3.95
C SER A 115 1.01 15.66 4.98
N ALA A 116 -0.09 16.31 4.55
CA ALA A 116 -1.24 16.57 5.40
C ALA A 116 -1.88 15.24 5.86
N ASN A 117 -2.13 14.30 4.96
CA ASN A 117 -2.68 12.98 5.30
C ASN A 117 -1.79 12.23 6.29
N LEU A 118 -0.48 12.18 6.05
CA LEU A 118 0.45 11.44 6.90
C LEU A 118 0.50 12.01 8.33
N LYS A 119 0.55 13.32 8.48
CA LYS A 119 0.58 14.00 9.79
C LYS A 119 -0.76 13.96 10.50
N LEU A 120 -1.80 14.47 9.86
CA LEU A 120 -3.12 14.61 10.45
C LEU A 120 -3.82 13.26 10.65
N GLY A 121 -3.57 12.29 9.76
CA GLY A 121 -4.04 10.91 9.85
C GLY A 121 -3.25 10.04 10.83
N ARG A 122 -2.25 10.59 11.53
CA ARG A 122 -1.41 9.88 12.52
C ARG A 122 -0.79 8.60 11.96
N HIS A 123 -0.21 8.69 10.74
CA HIS A 123 0.55 7.60 10.18
C HIS A 123 1.92 7.47 10.86
N PRO A 124 2.44 6.25 11.06
CA PRO A 124 3.77 6.03 11.64
C PRO A 124 4.86 6.55 10.70
N LEU A 125 5.58 7.58 11.13
CA LEU A 125 6.64 8.23 10.37
C LEU A 125 8.00 7.81 10.93
N ILE A 126 8.75 7.01 10.17
CA ILE A 126 10.06 6.50 10.58
C ILE A 126 11.19 7.31 9.96
N ASP A 127 12.19 7.61 10.78
CA ASP A 127 13.52 7.96 10.31
C ASP A 127 14.34 6.67 10.21
N ARG A 128 14.81 6.34 9.02
CA ARG A 128 15.55 5.09 8.81
C ARG A 128 17.01 5.17 9.26
N ASP A 129 17.49 6.36 9.45
CA ASP A 129 18.84 6.63 9.92
C ASP A 129 18.88 6.64 11.45
N ASP A 130 17.72 6.80 12.12
CA ASP A 130 17.54 6.65 13.56
C ASP A 130 16.76 5.37 13.90
N ARG A 131 17.49 4.30 14.18
CA ARG A 131 16.91 3.00 14.52
C ARG A 131 16.06 3.04 15.82
N GLY A 132 16.47 3.83 16.80
CA GLY A 132 15.77 3.95 18.08
C GLY A 132 14.38 4.57 17.88
N SER A 133 14.33 5.70 17.18
CA SER A 133 13.09 6.36 16.80
C SER A 133 12.17 5.46 15.97
N ALA A 134 12.73 4.74 15.00
CA ALA A 134 11.95 3.82 14.17
C ALA A 134 11.30 2.70 14.98
N VAL A 135 12.00 2.13 15.96
CA VAL A 135 11.46 1.10 16.86
C VAL A 135 10.33 1.67 17.69
N ALA A 136 10.49 2.85 18.29
CA ALA A 136 9.45 3.49 19.11
C ALA A 136 8.15 3.73 18.32
N VAL A 137 8.26 4.24 17.09
CA VAL A 137 7.12 4.50 16.22
C VAL A 137 6.40 3.20 15.80
N ILE A 138 7.14 2.13 15.51
CA ILE A 138 6.54 0.83 15.19
C ILE A 138 5.91 0.20 16.44
N THR A 139 6.48 0.42 17.61
CA THR A 139 5.92 -0.03 18.89
C THR A 139 4.57 0.63 19.15
N GLU A 140 4.49 1.96 19.06
CA GLU A 140 3.21 2.69 19.17
C GLU A 140 2.15 2.16 18.19
N LEU A 141 2.54 1.96 16.93
CA LEU A 141 1.63 1.37 15.94
C LEU A 141 1.15 -0.03 16.36
N GLY A 142 2.07 -0.90 16.81
CA GLY A 142 1.76 -2.26 17.26
C GLY A 142 0.78 -2.29 18.43
N GLU A 143 0.93 -1.39 19.39
CA GLU A 143 0.01 -1.24 20.52
C GLU A 143 -1.39 -0.80 20.06
N ARG A 144 -1.47 0.14 19.11
CA ARG A 144 -2.76 0.58 18.52
C ARG A 144 -3.44 -0.55 17.76
N VAL A 145 -2.66 -1.35 17.04
CA VAL A 145 -3.16 -2.56 16.34
C VAL A 145 -3.67 -3.59 17.35
N ALA A 146 -2.94 -3.85 18.42
CA ALA A 146 -3.36 -4.78 19.47
C ALA A 146 -4.66 -4.37 20.16
N ARG A 147 -4.92 -3.05 20.28
CA ARG A 147 -6.18 -2.52 20.83
C ARG A 147 -7.33 -2.49 19.80
N GLY A 148 -7.10 -2.92 18.56
CA GLY A 148 -8.12 -2.92 17.50
C GLY A 148 -8.45 -1.52 16.93
N GLU A 149 -7.62 -0.49 17.21
CA GLU A 149 -7.89 0.89 16.78
C GLU A 149 -7.59 1.13 15.29
N VAL A 150 -6.59 0.42 14.75
CA VAL A 150 -6.08 0.59 13.40
C VAL A 150 -5.53 -0.71 12.85
N SER A 151 -5.46 -0.83 11.53
CA SER A 151 -4.64 -1.86 10.88
C SER A 151 -3.24 -1.32 10.53
N ALA A 152 -2.22 -2.15 10.65
CA ALA A 152 -0.89 -1.82 10.16
C ALA A 152 -0.74 -2.30 8.73
N VAL A 153 -0.37 -1.41 7.80
CA VAL A 153 0.04 -1.78 6.43
C VAL A 153 1.55 -1.69 6.35
N ILE A 154 2.19 -2.82 6.13
CA ILE A 154 3.65 -2.92 6.09
C ILE A 154 4.14 -3.54 4.79
N PHE A 155 5.22 -2.97 4.25
CA PHE A 155 5.97 -3.47 3.11
C PHE A 155 7.35 -3.93 3.60
N PRO A 156 7.51 -5.22 3.98
CA PRO A 156 8.71 -5.67 4.67
C PRO A 156 9.98 -5.64 3.81
N GLU A 157 9.87 -5.50 2.48
CA GLU A 157 11.02 -5.24 1.60
C GLU A 157 11.81 -3.99 2.02
N GLY A 158 11.15 -3.06 2.71
CA GLY A 158 11.73 -1.80 3.18
C GLY A 158 12.09 -0.82 2.06
N THR A 159 11.83 -1.15 0.82
CA THR A 159 12.02 -0.30 -0.36
C THR A 159 11.16 -0.80 -1.51
N ARG A 160 10.91 0.04 -2.51
CA ARG A 160 10.12 -0.32 -3.69
C ARG A 160 10.90 -1.24 -4.64
N ALA A 161 10.23 -2.24 -5.18
CA ALA A 161 10.69 -3.11 -6.25
C ALA A 161 10.38 -2.44 -7.61
N ARG A 162 11.19 -1.45 -8.01
CA ARG A 162 10.94 -0.56 -9.17
C ARG A 162 10.87 -1.28 -10.53
N LEU A 163 11.31 -2.53 -10.61
CA LEU A 163 11.23 -3.38 -11.80
C LEU A 163 10.28 -4.56 -11.58
N GLY A 164 9.50 -4.53 -10.50
CA GLY A 164 8.50 -5.53 -10.18
C GLY A 164 9.04 -6.75 -9.42
N GLU A 165 10.33 -6.98 -9.35
CA GLU A 165 10.91 -8.13 -8.66
C GLU A 165 10.85 -7.96 -7.14
N MET A 166 10.07 -8.81 -6.48
CA MET A 166 9.93 -8.81 -5.03
C MET A 166 11.25 -9.11 -4.34
N LYS A 167 11.65 -8.23 -3.43
CA LYS A 167 12.86 -8.38 -2.62
C LYS A 167 12.60 -9.21 -1.38
N PRO A 168 13.64 -9.83 -0.79
CA PRO A 168 13.52 -10.53 0.49
C PRO A 168 12.99 -9.60 1.58
N PHE A 169 12.19 -10.15 2.48
CA PHE A 169 11.64 -9.42 3.60
C PHE A 169 12.70 -9.08 4.64
N LYS A 170 12.72 -7.85 5.11
CA LYS A 170 13.48 -7.40 6.28
C LYS A 170 12.61 -7.60 7.52
N PRO A 171 12.99 -8.49 8.44
CA PRO A 171 12.08 -8.96 9.47
C PRO A 171 11.78 -7.93 10.56
N ALA A 172 12.67 -6.98 10.83
CA ALA A 172 12.65 -6.17 12.05
C ALA A 172 11.29 -5.50 12.34
N GLY A 173 10.74 -4.73 11.39
CA GLY A 173 9.48 -4.01 11.59
C GLY A 173 8.29 -4.95 11.77
N LEU A 174 8.18 -5.96 10.90
CA LEU A 174 7.10 -6.94 10.98
C LEU A 174 7.21 -7.79 12.25
N LYS A 175 8.42 -8.18 12.65
CA LYS A 175 8.68 -8.92 13.90
C LYS A 175 8.23 -8.13 15.14
N THR A 176 8.43 -6.81 15.15
CA THR A 176 7.95 -5.94 16.23
C THR A 176 6.43 -5.93 16.29
N LEU A 177 5.74 -5.73 15.16
CA LEU A 177 4.27 -5.78 15.10
C LEU A 177 3.72 -7.14 15.56
N LEU A 178 4.31 -8.24 15.09
CA LEU A 178 3.90 -9.59 15.46
C LEU A 178 4.06 -9.90 16.96
N LYS A 179 5.03 -9.29 17.63
CA LYS A 179 5.24 -9.44 19.07
C LYS A 179 4.25 -8.63 19.90
N LEU A 180 3.91 -7.43 19.43
CA LEU A 180 3.05 -6.49 20.17
C LEU A 180 1.56 -6.79 19.98
N ALA A 181 1.20 -7.33 18.82
CA ALA A 181 -0.19 -7.68 18.49
C ALA A 181 -0.29 -9.19 18.13
N PRO A 182 -0.05 -10.10 19.10
CA PRO A 182 0.02 -11.54 18.86
C PRO A 182 -1.31 -12.15 18.40
N GLU A 183 -2.43 -11.58 18.84
CA GLU A 183 -3.79 -12.06 18.50
C GLU A 183 -4.31 -11.45 17.20
N THR A 184 -3.64 -10.44 16.65
CA THR A 184 -4.10 -9.79 15.43
C THR A 184 -3.75 -10.65 14.22
N LYS A 185 -4.76 -10.93 13.39
CA LYS A 185 -4.61 -11.71 12.16
C LYS A 185 -3.77 -10.98 11.12
N ILE A 186 -3.08 -11.75 10.30
CA ILE A 186 -2.23 -11.25 9.24
C ILE A 186 -2.95 -11.43 7.90
N VAL A 187 -3.08 -10.36 7.12
CA VAL A 187 -3.60 -10.44 5.75
C VAL A 187 -2.45 -10.33 4.76
N PRO A 188 -2.08 -11.43 4.08
CA PRO A 188 -1.12 -11.37 2.99
C PRO A 188 -1.77 -10.72 1.76
N CYS A 189 -1.08 -9.76 1.16
CA CYS A 189 -1.51 -9.09 -0.06
C CYS A 189 -0.42 -9.15 -1.13
N CYS A 190 -0.83 -9.13 -2.38
CA CYS A 190 0.08 -9.13 -3.51
C CYS A 190 -0.33 -8.06 -4.53
N LEU A 191 0.67 -7.32 -5.01
CA LEU A 191 0.54 -6.29 -6.04
C LEU A 191 1.38 -6.66 -7.26
N GLU A 192 0.84 -6.45 -8.46
CA GLU A 192 1.60 -6.60 -9.70
C GLU A 192 1.31 -5.48 -10.68
N ASN A 193 2.35 -5.09 -11.40
CA ASN A 193 2.38 -4.08 -12.46
C ASN A 193 2.25 -2.61 -12.01
N SER A 194 2.10 -2.28 -10.73
CA SER A 194 2.04 -0.87 -10.29
C SER A 194 3.36 -0.12 -10.53
N TRP A 195 4.50 -0.83 -10.55
CA TRP A 195 5.80 -0.27 -10.91
C TRP A 195 5.83 0.29 -12.34
N ARG A 196 5.02 -0.27 -13.26
CA ARG A 196 4.94 0.17 -14.65
C ARG A 196 4.40 1.59 -14.80
N LEU A 197 3.52 2.02 -13.88
CA LEU A 197 3.03 3.40 -13.86
C LEU A 197 4.15 4.43 -13.58
N MET A 198 5.28 3.96 -13.03
CA MET A 198 6.44 4.80 -12.68
C MET A 198 7.68 4.48 -13.53
N LEU A 199 7.52 3.72 -14.62
CA LEU A 199 8.62 3.15 -15.43
C LEU A 199 9.60 4.22 -15.94
N HIS A 200 9.09 5.39 -16.32
CA HIS A 200 9.91 6.49 -16.85
C HIS A 200 10.02 7.65 -15.84
N ASN A 201 10.33 7.36 -14.58
CA ASN A 201 10.34 8.34 -13.49
C ASN A 201 9.02 9.12 -13.38
N ALA A 202 7.89 8.42 -13.58
CA ALA A 202 6.51 8.90 -13.57
C ALA A 202 6.03 9.62 -14.84
N MET A 203 6.90 9.91 -15.81
CA MET A 203 6.50 10.57 -17.05
C MET A 203 7.33 10.08 -18.26
N PRO A 204 6.70 9.69 -19.37
CA PRO A 204 5.27 9.46 -19.51
C PRO A 204 4.82 8.16 -18.80
N VAL A 205 3.57 8.15 -18.35
CA VAL A 205 2.93 6.93 -17.82
C VAL A 205 2.53 6.04 -18.99
N PRO A 206 2.94 4.77 -19.04
CA PRO A 206 2.55 3.85 -20.10
C PRO A 206 1.03 3.65 -20.14
N PHE A 207 0.46 3.71 -21.34
CA PHE A 207 -0.97 3.49 -21.54
C PHE A 207 -1.36 2.02 -21.32
N GLY A 208 -2.51 1.81 -20.67
CA GLY A 208 -3.16 0.51 -20.59
C GLY A 208 -2.49 -0.46 -19.61
N VAL A 209 -1.86 0.03 -18.56
CA VAL A 209 -1.28 -0.83 -17.51
C VAL A 209 -2.38 -1.61 -16.79
N GLN A 210 -2.28 -2.94 -16.79
CA GLN A 210 -3.16 -3.81 -16.03
C GLN A 210 -2.59 -4.01 -14.63
N LEU A 211 -3.15 -3.30 -13.65
CA LEU A 211 -2.84 -3.49 -12.25
C LEU A 211 -3.50 -4.76 -11.74
N ARG A 212 -2.79 -5.51 -10.89
CA ARG A 212 -3.36 -6.65 -10.18
C ARG A 212 -3.21 -6.44 -8.69
N PHE A 213 -4.25 -6.78 -7.97
CA PHE A 213 -4.29 -6.76 -6.51
C PHE A 213 -4.93 -8.04 -5.99
N TRP A 214 -4.30 -8.68 -5.03
CA TRP A 214 -4.85 -9.84 -4.36
C TRP A 214 -4.71 -9.67 -2.85
N SER A 215 -5.71 -10.13 -2.10
CA SER A 215 -5.62 -10.34 -0.66
C SER A 215 -6.01 -11.77 -0.34
N GLY A 216 -5.17 -12.46 0.42
CA GLY A 216 -5.50 -13.77 0.98
C GLY A 216 -6.42 -13.66 2.18
N SER A 217 -6.94 -14.83 2.63
CA SER A 217 -7.69 -14.91 3.87
C SER A 217 -6.83 -14.52 5.07
N PRO A 218 -7.43 -13.87 6.09
CA PRO A 218 -6.72 -13.53 7.31
C PRO A 218 -6.12 -14.76 7.99
N LEU A 219 -4.82 -14.76 8.20
CA LEU A 219 -4.06 -15.84 8.81
C LEU A 219 -4.00 -15.63 10.33
N GLU A 220 -4.38 -16.66 11.06
CA GLU A 220 -4.13 -16.73 12.50
C GLU A 220 -2.68 -17.12 12.78
N ARG A 221 -2.24 -16.83 14.01
CA ARG A 221 -0.94 -17.28 14.50
C ARG A 221 -1.00 -18.77 14.80
N ILE A 222 0.00 -19.51 14.38
CA ILE A 222 0.11 -20.92 14.72
C ILE A 222 0.74 -21.01 16.12
N PRO A 223 0.10 -21.72 17.07
CA PRO A 223 0.66 -21.91 18.40
C PRO A 223 2.10 -22.45 18.36
N GLY A 224 3.01 -21.78 19.05
CA GLY A 224 4.43 -22.16 19.06
C GLY A 224 5.25 -21.68 17.85
N GLU A 225 4.62 -21.10 16.81
CA GLU A 225 5.33 -20.53 15.67
C GLU A 225 6.12 -19.29 16.08
N THR A 226 7.40 -19.26 15.76
CA THR A 226 8.23 -18.08 16.02
C THR A 226 7.85 -16.93 15.05
N PRO A 227 8.08 -15.66 15.42
CA PRO A 227 7.85 -14.55 14.50
C PRO A 227 8.61 -14.67 13.18
N ASP A 228 9.82 -15.25 13.19
CA ASP A 228 10.61 -15.43 11.97
C ASP A 228 9.98 -16.51 11.07
N ALA A 229 9.46 -17.59 11.62
CA ALA A 229 8.72 -18.61 10.86
C ALA A 229 7.42 -18.05 10.28
N THR A 230 6.66 -17.24 11.06
CA THR A 230 5.48 -16.53 10.56
C THR A 230 5.82 -15.62 9.37
N ILE A 231 6.92 -14.86 9.46
CA ILE A 231 7.37 -13.94 8.40
C ILE A 231 7.71 -14.75 7.14
N ALA A 232 8.47 -15.84 7.28
CA ALA A 232 8.84 -16.69 6.15
C ALA A 232 7.60 -17.32 5.48
N ARG A 233 6.62 -17.76 6.27
CA ARG A 233 5.34 -18.28 5.76
C ARG A 233 4.57 -17.23 4.97
N VAL A 234 4.43 -16.03 5.50
CA VAL A 234 3.73 -14.92 4.82
C VAL A 234 4.47 -14.50 3.54
N GLU A 235 5.81 -14.40 3.58
CA GLU A 235 6.62 -14.11 2.40
C GLU A 235 6.44 -15.18 1.31
N SER A 236 6.43 -16.46 1.69
CA SER A 236 6.22 -17.56 0.76
C SER A 236 4.85 -17.52 0.09
N ILE A 237 3.79 -17.21 0.84
CA ILE A 237 2.42 -17.06 0.29
C ILE A 237 2.37 -15.93 -0.74
N ILE A 238 2.92 -14.77 -0.42
CA ILE A 238 2.91 -13.61 -1.32
C ILE A 238 3.73 -13.90 -2.57
N ARG A 239 4.91 -14.50 -2.42
CA ARG A 239 5.81 -14.88 -3.51
C ARG A 239 5.16 -15.90 -4.44
N ALA A 240 4.60 -16.97 -3.91
CA ALA A 240 3.94 -18.01 -4.68
C ALA A 240 2.75 -17.45 -5.49
N HIS A 241 1.97 -16.52 -4.91
CA HIS A 241 0.87 -15.88 -5.64
C HIS A 241 1.37 -14.98 -6.78
N LEU A 242 2.43 -14.21 -6.54
CA LEU A 242 3.06 -13.35 -7.55
C LEU A 242 3.65 -14.17 -8.70
N ASP A 243 4.36 -15.25 -8.40
CA ASP A 243 4.94 -16.15 -9.39
C ASP A 243 3.85 -16.82 -10.23
N GLY A 244 2.76 -17.30 -9.59
CA GLY A 244 1.60 -17.85 -10.31
C GLY A 244 0.92 -16.88 -11.27
N TRP A 245 0.94 -15.58 -10.99
CA TRP A 245 0.46 -14.57 -11.95
C TRP A 245 1.40 -14.41 -13.15
N ARG A 246 2.71 -14.50 -12.93
CA ARG A 246 3.73 -14.34 -13.96
C ARG A 246 3.79 -15.55 -14.89
N ASP A 247 3.68 -16.75 -14.34
CA ASP A 247 3.65 -17.98 -15.11
C ASP A 247 2.43 -18.02 -16.04
N LYS A 248 1.24 -17.65 -15.53
CA LYS A 248 0.03 -17.55 -16.36
C LYS A 248 0.18 -16.52 -17.49
N ALA A 249 0.83 -15.38 -17.21
CA ALA A 249 1.08 -14.36 -18.23
C ALA A 249 2.07 -14.84 -19.30
N ALA A 250 3.12 -15.56 -18.89
CA ALA A 250 4.10 -16.14 -19.82
C ALA A 250 3.47 -17.19 -20.73
N HIS A 251 2.63 -18.10 -20.20
CA HIS A 251 1.91 -19.09 -20.99
C HIS A 251 0.93 -18.45 -21.97
N ALA A 252 0.16 -17.43 -21.56
CA ALA A 252 -0.76 -16.73 -22.45
C ALA A 252 -0.05 -16.04 -23.62
N THR A 253 1.18 -15.57 -23.41
CA THR A 253 1.99 -14.95 -24.46
C THR A 253 2.57 -16.01 -25.43
N ALA A 254 2.89 -17.19 -24.92
CA ALA A 254 3.44 -18.29 -25.71
C ALA A 254 2.38 -19.00 -26.59
N THR A 255 1.11 -19.01 -26.16
CA THR A 255 0.00 -19.67 -26.89
C THR A 255 -0.78 -18.74 -27.82
N GLY A 256 -0.49 -17.44 -27.79
CA GLY A 256 -1.17 -16.39 -28.59
C GLY A 256 -0.42 -15.97 -29.86
N ASN A 257 0.52 -16.77 -30.36
CA ASN A 257 1.20 -16.59 -31.63
C ASN A 257 0.64 -17.54 -32.70
#